data_b8d0a1afe10ced0a126c86d45de82e4e
#
_entry.id   b8d0a1afe10ced0a126c86d45de82e4e
#
_cell.length_a   1.000
_cell.length_b   1.000
_cell.length_c   1.000
_cell.angle_alpha   90.00
_cell.angle_beta   90.00
_cell.angle_gamma   90.00
#
_symmetry.space_group_name_H-M   'P 1'
#
loop_
_entity.id
_entity.type
_entity.pdbx_description
1 polymer ?
#
loop_
_entity_poly.entity_id
_entity_poly.type
_entity_poly.pdbx_seq_one_letter_code
_entity_poly.pdbx_strand_id
1 'polypeptide(L)' 'MVKEFTYNGETVYVCEKCGLKYRERIWAEKCEEFCTKYNACSIEITKHAIK' A
#
# COMPACT_ATOMS: atom_id res chain seq x y z
N MET A 1 -0.69 -9.00 4.19
CA MET A 1 0.71 -8.95 3.76
C MET A 1 0.83 -8.13 2.48
N VAL A 2 1.97 -7.50 2.26
CA VAL A 2 2.20 -6.68 1.08
C VAL A 2 2.57 -7.57 -0.10
N LYS A 3 1.91 -7.35 -1.24
CA LYS A 3 2.23 -8.03 -2.48
C LYS A 3 3.08 -7.14 -3.37
N GLU A 4 3.96 -7.78 -4.11
CA GLU A 4 4.84 -7.10 -5.04
C GLU A 4 4.41 -7.38 -6.46
N PHE A 5 4.24 -6.32 -7.25
CA PHE A 5 3.86 -6.43 -8.65
C PHE A 5 4.77 -5.57 -9.51
N THR A 6 4.85 -5.93 -10.78
CA THR A 6 5.50 -5.09 -11.78
C THR A 6 4.42 -4.31 -12.52
N TYR A 7 4.57 -3.00 -12.52
CA TYR A 7 3.62 -2.11 -13.20
C TYR A 7 4.41 -1.11 -14.05
N ASN A 8 4.16 -1.12 -15.34
CA ASN A 8 4.89 -0.27 -16.31
C ASN A 8 6.42 -0.38 -16.19
N GLY A 9 6.92 -1.58 -15.92
CA GLY A 9 8.34 -1.80 -15.75
C GLY A 9 8.91 -1.42 -14.40
N GLU A 10 8.06 -1.01 -13.48
CA GLU A 10 8.47 -0.65 -12.12
C GLU A 10 7.87 -1.59 -11.10
N THR A 11 8.61 -1.83 -10.03
CA THR A 11 8.10 -2.65 -8.94
C THR A 11 7.20 -1.80 -8.05
N VAL A 12 5.99 -2.27 -7.83
CA VAL A 12 5.05 -1.62 -6.92
C VAL A 12 4.61 -2.60 -5.84
N TYR A 13 4.21 -2.07 -4.72
CA TYR A 13 3.78 -2.86 -3.57
C TYR A 13 2.31 -2.58 -3.29
N VAL A 14 1.54 -3.63 -3.12
CA VAL A 14 0.10 -3.52 -2.95
C VAL A 14 -0.29 -3.90 -1.54
N CYS A 15 -1.05 -3.02 -0.89
CA CYS A 15 -1.64 -3.33 0.40
C CYS A 15 -2.83 -4.26 0.19
N GLU A 16 -2.73 -5.49 0.69
CA GLU A 16 -3.80 -6.47 0.51
C GLU A 16 -5.10 -6.09 1.20
N LYS A 17 -5.02 -5.28 2.21
CA LYS A 17 -6.23 -4.84 2.94
C LYS A 17 -6.98 -3.76 2.18
N CYS A 18 -6.26 -2.80 1.62
CA CYS A 18 -6.87 -1.67 0.94
C CYS A 18 -6.90 -1.82 -0.59
N GLY A 19 -6.02 -2.66 -1.12
CA GLY A 19 -5.90 -2.81 -2.56
C GLY A 19 -5.19 -1.66 -3.24
N LEU A 20 -4.56 -0.77 -2.48
CA LEU A 20 -3.85 0.36 -3.02
C LEU A 20 -2.42 0.00 -3.37
N LYS A 21 -1.91 0.63 -4.41
CA LYS A 21 -0.55 0.40 -4.89
C LYS A 21 0.37 1.52 -4.41
N TYR A 22 1.57 1.14 -4.01
CA TYR A 22 2.58 2.09 -3.57
C TYR A 22 3.88 1.80 -4.30
N ARG A 23 4.64 2.83 -4.61
CA ARG A 23 5.95 2.65 -5.22
C ARG A 23 6.99 2.24 -4.19
N GLU A 24 6.76 2.59 -2.94
CA GLU A 24 7.67 2.27 -1.86
C GLU A 24 7.05 1.24 -0.94
N ARG A 25 7.84 0.24 -0.61
CA ARG A 25 7.40 -0.84 0.26
C ARG A 25 6.98 -0.33 1.63
N ILE A 26 7.70 0.66 2.13
CA ILE A 26 7.43 1.18 3.47
C ILE A 26 6.02 1.73 3.60
N TRP A 27 5.52 2.39 2.56
CA TRP A 27 4.16 2.92 2.58
C TRP A 27 3.13 1.81 2.51
N ALA A 28 3.40 0.79 1.72
CA ALA A 28 2.50 -0.36 1.63
C ALA A 28 2.44 -1.10 2.95
N GLU A 29 3.57 -1.27 3.61
CA GLU A 29 3.62 -1.92 4.91
C GLU A 29 2.89 -1.11 5.98
N LYS A 30 3.08 0.19 5.97
CA LYS A 30 2.38 1.06 6.91
C LYS A 30 0.88 1.03 6.68
N CYS A 31 0.46 1.03 5.42
CA CYS A 31 -0.96 0.94 5.09
C CYS A 31 -1.56 -0.36 5.59
N GLU A 32 -0.87 -1.48 5.35
CA GLU A 32 -1.34 -2.78 5.79
C GLU A 32 -1.44 -2.84 7.32
N GLU A 33 -0.42 -2.37 8.00
CA GLU A 33 -0.42 -2.36 9.45
C GLU A 33 -1.56 -1.52 10.00
N PHE A 34 -1.74 -0.34 9.45
CA PHE A 34 -2.80 0.55 9.88
C PHE A 34 -4.18 -0.05 9.62
N CYS A 35 -4.37 -0.59 8.43
CA CYS A 35 -5.66 -1.21 8.09
C CYS A 35 -5.96 -2.42 8.96
N THR A 36 -4.94 -3.21 9.28
CA THR A 36 -5.11 -4.38 10.14
C THR A 36 -5.47 -3.96 11.57
N LYS A 37 -4.80 -2.92 12.06
CA LYS A 37 -4.98 -2.48 13.44
C LYS A 37 -6.26 -1.70 13.66
N TYR A 38 -6.61 -0.83 12.72
CA TYR A 38 -7.74 0.08 12.88
C TYR A 38 -8.91 -0.21 11.96
N ASN A 39 -8.79 -1.20 11.11
CA ASN A 39 -9.82 -1.55 10.14
C ASN A 39 -10.19 -0.37 9.24
N ALA A 40 -9.24 0.51 9.00
CA ALA A 40 -9.44 1.70 8.17
C ALA A 40 -8.10 2.11 7.56
N CYS A 41 -8.14 2.85 6.46
CA CYS A 41 -6.93 3.33 5.82
C CYS A 41 -6.65 4.76 6.24
N SER A 42 -5.37 5.07 6.46
CA SER A 42 -4.96 6.42 6.81
C SER A 42 -4.88 7.29 5.55
N ILE A 43 -5.48 8.46 5.61
CA ILE A 43 -5.43 9.40 4.50
C ILE A 43 -3.99 9.83 4.23
N GLU A 44 -3.20 10.00 5.29
CA GLU A 44 -1.79 10.39 5.15
C GLU A 44 -0.98 9.34 4.42
N ILE A 45 -1.30 8.07 4.61
CA ILE A 45 -0.61 6.98 3.93
C ILE A 45 -1.16 6.82 2.52
N THR A 46 -2.49 6.85 2.37
CA THR A 46 -3.12 6.60 1.07
C THR A 46 -2.81 7.68 0.04
N LYS A 47 -2.50 8.88 0.46
CA LYS A 47 -2.12 9.94 -0.49
C LYS A 47 -0.80 9.63 -1.21
N HIS A 48 0.00 8.70 -0.68
CA HIS A 48 1.21 8.23 -1.35
C HIS A 48 0.94 7.09 -2.31
N ALA A 49 -0.29 6.61 -2.36
CA ALA A 49 -0.65 5.53 -3.26
C ALA A 49 -0.61 5.99 -4.72
N ILE A 50 -0.32 5.05 -5.61
CA ILE A 50 -0.34 5.30 -7.05
C ILE A 50 -1.79 5.28 -7.50
N LYS A 51 -2.19 6.31 -8.18
CA LYS A 51 -3.55 6.40 -8.73
C LYS A 51 -3.61 5.94 -10.16
#